data_0d8a8713ba76fd420fa07ffe49390302
#
_entry.id   0d8a8713ba76fd420fa07ffe49390302
#
_cell.length_a   1.000
_cell.length_b   1.000
_cell.length_c   1.000
_cell.angle_alpha   90.00
_cell.angle_beta   90.00
_cell.angle_gamma   90.00
#
_symmetry.space_group_name_H-M   'P 1'
#
loop_
_entity.id
_entity.type
_entity.pdbx_description
1 polymer ?
#
loop_
_entity_poly.entity_id
_entity_poly.type
_entity_poly.pdbx_seq_one_letter_code
_entity_poly.pdbx_strand_id
1 'polypeptide(L)'
;MNNLINSFLLHTYRKSYCILLFTILSVFTLQAQQKELDSGRKYTINEIKVTGAQSFNEQTVIAFTGLKKGDRIYIPGEKLSQVTKKLWEQNLFSDIAFYVTNIEGDNVDLELYIVELPKLNEILINGKGIRKAKKKEIIKDNDLKAGAKITENLLTTTKNYITNKYKKDGFFNTEVTINTIPYTDSTGVEVSRNMVISIDKGKRVKVKKINFEGNEHFTNGKLRRSMKKTKRKNFIRFWKRSKYTEEGFEEDRESILKKYKSNGYRDARIISDTLRVLDKKNVT
;
A
#
# COMPACT_ATOMS: atom_id res chain seq x y z
N MET A 1 -81.39 -15.93 5.86
CA MET A 1 -80.68 -15.89 7.17
C MET A 1 -79.45 -16.80 7.21
N ASN A 2 -79.43 -17.85 6.37
CA ASN A 2 -78.27 -18.81 6.36
C ASN A 2 -76.95 -18.31 5.68
N ASN A 3 -77.04 -17.32 4.78
CA ASN A 3 -75.86 -16.86 4.08
C ASN A 3 -74.94 -15.91 4.88
N LEU A 4 -75.45 -15.23 5.88
CA LEU A 4 -74.74 -14.32 6.76
C LEU A 4 -73.93 -15.09 7.84
N ILE A 5 -74.47 -16.22 8.30
CA ILE A 5 -73.80 -17.07 9.31
C ILE A 5 -72.58 -17.81 8.70
N ASN A 6 -72.71 -18.27 7.46
CA ASN A 6 -71.56 -18.92 6.77
C ASN A 6 -70.43 -17.95 6.43
N SER A 7 -70.71 -16.69 6.09
CA SER A 7 -69.67 -15.70 5.84
C SER A 7 -68.90 -15.30 7.11
N PHE A 8 -69.62 -15.25 8.24
CA PHE A 8 -69.01 -14.92 9.55
C PHE A 8 -68.13 -16.05 10.06
N LEU A 9 -68.54 -17.30 9.88
CA LEU A 9 -67.75 -18.50 10.24
C LEU A 9 -66.50 -18.60 9.37
N LEU A 10 -66.60 -18.39 8.07
CA LEU A 10 -65.42 -18.40 7.16
C LEU A 10 -64.41 -17.28 7.49
N HIS A 11 -64.89 -16.12 7.96
CA HIS A 11 -64.01 -15.01 8.33
C HIS A 11 -63.28 -15.25 9.66
N THR A 12 -63.90 -15.91 10.61
CA THR A 12 -63.27 -16.32 11.90
C THR A 12 -62.31 -17.46 11.71
N TYR A 13 -62.59 -18.46 10.88
CA TYR A 13 -61.64 -19.54 10.54
C TYR A 13 -60.40 -19.00 9.80
N ARG A 14 -60.57 -18.06 8.88
CA ARG A 14 -59.48 -17.43 8.15
C ARG A 14 -58.56 -16.61 9.09
N LYS A 15 -59.10 -15.88 10.06
CA LYS A 15 -58.27 -15.17 11.08
C LYS A 15 -57.56 -16.14 12.01
N SER A 16 -58.20 -17.21 12.42
CA SER A 16 -57.60 -18.25 13.27
C SER A 16 -56.47 -18.98 12.57
N TYR A 17 -56.62 -19.27 11.26
CA TYR A 17 -55.58 -19.87 10.44
C TYR A 17 -54.36 -18.96 10.25
N CYS A 18 -54.60 -17.64 10.03
CA CYS A 18 -53.49 -16.66 9.95
C CYS A 18 -52.75 -16.51 11.27
N ILE A 19 -53.41 -16.55 12.41
CA ILE A 19 -52.79 -16.50 13.72
C ILE A 19 -51.96 -17.79 13.98
N LEU A 20 -52.50 -18.96 13.62
CA LEU A 20 -51.80 -20.22 13.75
C LEU A 20 -50.57 -20.27 12.83
N LEU A 21 -50.67 -19.77 11.62
CA LEU A 21 -49.54 -19.69 10.68
C LEU A 21 -48.44 -18.71 11.16
N PHE A 22 -48.87 -17.59 11.76
CA PHE A 22 -47.93 -16.62 12.33
C PHE A 22 -47.21 -17.14 13.58
N THR A 23 -47.91 -17.93 14.41
CA THR A 23 -47.28 -18.56 15.58
C THR A 23 -46.31 -19.70 15.18
N ILE A 24 -46.63 -20.45 14.12
CA ILE A 24 -45.71 -21.46 13.59
C ILE A 24 -44.47 -20.80 12.97
N LEU A 25 -44.62 -19.67 12.24
CA LEU A 25 -43.50 -18.95 11.66
C LEU A 25 -42.60 -18.30 12.71
N SER A 26 -43.15 -17.86 13.86
CA SER A 26 -42.38 -17.28 14.97
C SER A 26 -41.55 -18.32 15.75
N VAL A 27 -41.93 -19.60 15.73
CA VAL A 27 -41.16 -20.67 16.37
C VAL A 27 -39.89 -21.02 15.58
N PHE A 28 -39.91 -20.86 14.25
CA PHE A 28 -38.71 -21.09 13.42
C PHE A 28 -37.64 -20.00 13.54
N THR A 29 -37.98 -18.80 14.01
CA THR A 29 -36.98 -17.72 14.19
C THR A 29 -36.20 -17.82 15.49
N LEU A 30 -36.55 -18.70 16.41
CA LEU A 30 -35.88 -18.86 17.73
C LEU A 30 -34.69 -19.82 17.73
N GLN A 31 -34.35 -20.46 16.61
CA GLN A 31 -33.23 -21.43 16.58
C GLN A 31 -31.89 -20.86 16.10
N ALA A 32 -31.80 -19.57 15.79
CA ALA A 32 -30.53 -18.92 15.44
C ALA A 32 -29.86 -18.32 16.71
N GLN A 33 -29.80 -19.04 17.81
CA GLN A 33 -28.86 -18.70 18.89
C GLN A 33 -27.46 -19.10 18.43
N GLN A 34 -26.72 -18.15 17.85
CA GLN A 34 -25.28 -18.27 17.76
C GLN A 34 -24.75 -18.47 19.18
N LYS A 35 -24.23 -19.65 19.42
CA LYS A 35 -23.60 -19.98 20.71
C LYS A 35 -22.35 -19.12 20.82
N GLU A 36 -22.39 -18.08 21.67
CA GLU A 36 -21.28 -17.19 21.88
C GLU A 36 -20.09 -17.94 22.50
N LEU A 37 -18.90 -17.60 22.01
CA LEU A 37 -17.66 -18.05 22.61
C LEU A 37 -17.49 -17.46 24.01
N ASP A 38 -17.32 -18.32 25.00
CA ASP A 38 -17.08 -17.91 26.39
C ASP A 38 -15.59 -17.49 26.52
N SER A 39 -15.36 -16.20 26.74
CA SER A 39 -14.02 -15.62 26.90
C SER A 39 -13.37 -16.21 28.18
N GLY A 40 -12.23 -16.87 28.01
CA GLY A 40 -11.48 -17.48 29.12
C GLY A 40 -11.68 -18.99 29.26
N ARG A 41 -12.53 -19.60 28.45
CA ARG A 41 -12.69 -21.06 28.40
C ARG A 41 -11.73 -21.69 27.40
N LYS A 42 -11.23 -22.88 27.71
CA LYS A 42 -10.44 -23.67 26.76
C LYS A 42 -11.37 -24.54 25.93
N TYR A 43 -11.13 -24.49 24.61
CA TYR A 43 -11.82 -25.31 23.63
C TYR A 43 -10.84 -26.35 23.05
N THR A 44 -11.36 -27.51 22.69
CA THR A 44 -10.64 -28.59 22.01
C THR A 44 -10.91 -28.45 20.51
N ILE A 45 -9.87 -28.38 19.69
CA ILE A 45 -10.01 -28.33 18.24
C ILE A 45 -10.49 -29.71 17.77
N ASN A 46 -11.69 -29.76 17.16
CA ASN A 46 -12.23 -30.95 16.53
C ASN A 46 -11.82 -31.05 15.05
N GLU A 47 -11.91 -29.92 14.32
CA GLU A 47 -11.52 -29.85 12.92
C GLU A 47 -10.84 -28.51 12.62
N ILE A 48 -9.91 -28.51 11.66
CA ILE A 48 -9.30 -27.31 11.11
C ILE A 48 -9.44 -27.37 9.59
N LYS A 49 -10.10 -26.38 9.02
CA LYS A 49 -10.25 -26.19 7.58
C LYS A 49 -9.49 -24.97 7.13
N VAL A 50 -8.87 -25.02 5.96
CA VAL A 50 -8.23 -23.85 5.34
C VAL A 50 -9.01 -23.46 4.08
N THR A 51 -9.34 -22.17 3.99
CA THR A 51 -10.06 -21.61 2.83
C THR A 51 -9.29 -20.41 2.25
N GLY A 52 -9.57 -20.11 0.97
CA GLY A 52 -8.94 -18.99 0.27
C GLY A 52 -7.55 -19.27 -0.30
N ALA A 53 -6.89 -20.37 0.09
CA ALA A 53 -5.63 -20.80 -0.50
C ALA A 53 -5.85 -21.26 -1.95
N GLN A 54 -5.04 -20.72 -2.87
CA GLN A 54 -5.06 -21.13 -4.29
C GLN A 54 -3.82 -21.93 -4.67
N SER A 55 -2.66 -21.53 -4.18
CA SER A 55 -1.36 -22.14 -4.50
C SER A 55 -0.87 -23.14 -3.45
N PHE A 56 -1.48 -23.17 -2.28
CA PHE A 56 -1.06 -24.02 -1.15
C PHE A 56 -2.08 -25.12 -0.87
N ASN A 57 -1.58 -26.33 -0.64
CA ASN A 57 -2.42 -27.42 -0.17
C ASN A 57 -2.84 -27.16 1.29
N GLU A 58 -4.10 -27.41 1.62
CA GLU A 58 -4.69 -27.24 2.93
C GLU A 58 -3.86 -27.89 4.06
N GLN A 59 -3.48 -29.15 3.88
CA GLN A 59 -2.70 -29.91 4.89
C GLN A 59 -1.33 -29.27 5.13
N THR A 60 -0.69 -28.73 4.09
CA THR A 60 0.59 -28.02 4.20
C THR A 60 0.44 -26.76 5.04
N VAL A 61 -0.64 -26.00 4.84
CA VAL A 61 -0.92 -24.79 5.62
C VAL A 61 -1.20 -25.16 7.09
N ILE A 62 -2.04 -26.18 7.34
CA ILE A 62 -2.33 -26.66 8.70
C ILE A 62 -1.04 -27.11 9.40
N ALA A 63 -0.20 -27.91 8.73
CA ALA A 63 1.06 -28.38 9.30
C ALA A 63 1.98 -27.19 9.67
N PHE A 64 2.01 -26.15 8.84
CA PHE A 64 2.79 -24.94 9.09
C PHE A 64 2.28 -24.15 10.31
N THR A 65 0.97 -24.15 10.58
CA THR A 65 0.40 -23.50 11.78
C THR A 65 0.87 -24.19 13.07
N GLY A 66 1.12 -25.48 13.02
CA GLY A 66 1.41 -26.33 14.18
C GLY A 66 0.19 -26.63 15.05
N LEU A 67 -1.01 -26.25 14.60
CA LEU A 67 -2.28 -26.63 15.23
C LEU A 67 -2.66 -28.05 14.81
N LYS A 68 -3.26 -28.81 15.75
CA LYS A 68 -3.70 -30.17 15.50
C LYS A 68 -5.09 -30.40 16.08
N LYS A 69 -5.83 -31.34 15.47
CA LYS A 69 -7.03 -31.88 16.06
C LYS A 69 -6.71 -32.43 17.46
N GLY A 70 -7.53 -32.08 18.46
CA GLY A 70 -7.33 -32.45 19.88
C GLY A 70 -6.55 -31.40 20.69
N ASP A 71 -5.94 -30.39 20.06
CA ASP A 71 -5.28 -29.29 20.80
C ASP A 71 -6.31 -28.53 21.64
N ARG A 72 -5.95 -28.22 22.91
CA ARG A 72 -6.76 -27.37 23.78
C ARG A 72 -6.22 -25.93 23.79
N ILE A 73 -7.04 -25.02 23.34
CA ILE A 73 -6.66 -23.61 23.17
C ILE A 73 -7.72 -22.66 23.74
N TYR A 74 -7.31 -21.44 24.08
CA TYR A 74 -8.23 -20.32 24.33
C TYR A 74 -8.64 -19.68 23.03
N ILE A 75 -9.91 -19.29 22.90
CA ILE A 75 -10.44 -18.58 21.74
C ILE A 75 -11.32 -17.41 22.21
N PRO A 76 -10.92 -16.14 21.94
CA PRO A 76 -9.64 -15.72 21.39
C PRO A 76 -8.47 -16.02 22.34
N GLY A 77 -7.26 -16.24 21.80
CA GLY A 77 -6.13 -16.63 22.65
C GLY A 77 -4.77 -16.48 21.98
N GLU A 78 -3.74 -16.54 22.82
CA GLU A 78 -2.34 -16.31 22.42
C GLU A 78 -1.87 -17.29 21.34
N LYS A 79 -2.31 -18.55 21.41
CA LYS A 79 -1.90 -19.59 20.43
C LYS A 79 -2.29 -19.19 18.99
N LEU A 80 -3.53 -18.74 18.78
CA LEU A 80 -4.00 -18.28 17.46
C LEU A 80 -3.27 -17.01 17.03
N SER A 81 -3.03 -16.07 17.95
CA SER A 81 -2.27 -14.85 17.66
C SER A 81 -0.84 -15.14 17.22
N GLN A 82 -0.17 -16.10 17.88
CA GLN A 82 1.18 -16.54 17.49
C GLN A 82 1.19 -17.19 16.11
N VAL A 83 0.19 -18.03 15.79
CA VAL A 83 0.04 -18.65 14.47
C VAL A 83 -0.17 -17.57 13.40
N THR A 84 -1.08 -16.64 13.66
CA THR A 84 -1.35 -15.52 12.73
C THR A 84 -0.08 -14.72 12.47
N LYS A 85 0.67 -14.37 13.53
CA LYS A 85 1.95 -13.66 13.40
C LYS A 85 2.97 -14.45 12.57
N LYS A 86 3.11 -15.75 12.84
CA LYS A 86 4.02 -16.64 12.10
C LYS A 86 3.66 -16.71 10.60
N LEU A 87 2.38 -16.73 10.25
CA LEU A 87 1.90 -16.71 8.88
C LEU A 87 2.19 -15.36 8.20
N TRP A 88 1.96 -14.23 8.91
CA TRP A 88 2.30 -12.89 8.40
C TRP A 88 3.79 -12.70 8.12
N GLU A 89 4.66 -13.25 8.95
CA GLU A 89 6.11 -13.19 8.79
C GLU A 89 6.61 -13.85 7.50
N GLN A 90 5.80 -14.74 6.90
CA GLN A 90 6.14 -15.36 5.60
C GLN A 90 6.00 -14.40 4.42
N ASN A 91 5.31 -13.27 4.57
CA ASN A 91 5.04 -12.34 3.48
C ASN A 91 4.40 -12.98 2.23
N LEU A 92 3.56 -13.99 2.45
CA LEU A 92 2.87 -14.74 1.38
C LEU A 92 1.40 -14.36 1.25
N PHE A 93 0.82 -13.79 2.29
CA PHE A 93 -0.61 -13.54 2.43
C PHE A 93 -0.91 -12.05 2.52
N SER A 94 -2.06 -11.65 2.01
CA SER A 94 -2.61 -10.30 2.11
C SER A 94 -3.70 -10.20 3.17
N ASP A 95 -4.27 -11.35 3.58
CA ASP A 95 -5.20 -11.43 4.71
C ASP A 95 -5.12 -12.81 5.37
N ILE A 96 -5.32 -12.84 6.69
CA ILE A 96 -5.30 -14.04 7.54
C ILE A 96 -6.31 -13.85 8.65
N ALA A 97 -7.30 -14.72 8.73
CA ALA A 97 -8.31 -14.70 9.78
C ALA A 97 -8.63 -16.10 10.25
N PHE A 98 -8.94 -16.25 11.55
CA PHE A 98 -9.50 -17.46 12.12
C PHE A 98 -10.98 -17.23 12.41
N TYR A 99 -11.80 -18.16 11.97
CA TYR A 99 -13.23 -18.21 12.26
C TYR A 99 -13.54 -19.48 13.04
N VAL A 100 -14.48 -19.40 13.98
CA VAL A 100 -15.10 -20.55 14.59
C VAL A 100 -16.36 -20.87 13.82
N THR A 101 -16.41 -22.01 13.18
CA THR A 101 -17.53 -22.41 12.32
C THR A 101 -18.56 -23.24 13.03
N ASN A 102 -18.15 -23.96 14.09
CA ASN A 102 -19.05 -24.76 14.92
C ASN A 102 -18.56 -24.84 16.36
N ILE A 103 -19.49 -24.95 17.33
CA ILE A 103 -19.19 -25.11 18.75
C ILE A 103 -20.11 -26.21 19.32
N GLU A 104 -19.51 -27.32 19.73
CA GLU A 104 -20.23 -28.44 20.38
C GLU A 104 -19.63 -28.74 21.77
N GLY A 105 -20.25 -28.21 22.82
CA GLY A 105 -19.73 -28.29 24.18
C GLY A 105 -18.39 -27.59 24.32
N ASP A 106 -17.31 -28.35 24.54
CA ASP A 106 -15.92 -27.89 24.59
C ASP A 106 -15.18 -28.06 23.25
N ASN A 107 -15.83 -28.64 22.24
CA ASN A 107 -15.23 -28.85 20.92
C ASN A 107 -15.55 -27.67 19.99
N VAL A 108 -14.58 -27.30 19.18
CA VAL A 108 -14.73 -26.23 18.16
C VAL A 108 -14.15 -26.68 16.81
N ASP A 109 -14.82 -26.27 15.75
CA ASP A 109 -14.29 -26.34 14.39
C ASP A 109 -13.75 -24.99 13.99
N LEU A 110 -12.50 -24.95 13.50
CA LEU A 110 -11.81 -23.75 13.10
C LEU A 110 -11.69 -23.67 11.60
N GLU A 111 -11.95 -22.50 11.06
CA GLU A 111 -11.62 -22.15 9.68
C GLU A 111 -10.49 -21.10 9.67
N LEU A 112 -9.38 -21.47 9.07
CA LEU A 112 -8.29 -20.53 8.74
C LEU A 112 -8.52 -20.00 7.33
N TYR A 113 -9.02 -18.78 7.26
CA TYR A 113 -9.16 -18.07 6.00
C TYR A 113 -7.86 -17.32 5.67
N ILE A 114 -7.33 -17.54 4.47
CA ILE A 114 -6.12 -16.86 4.00
C ILE A 114 -6.34 -16.33 2.59
N VAL A 115 -5.80 -15.15 2.32
CA VAL A 115 -5.76 -14.57 0.97
C VAL A 115 -4.31 -14.44 0.57
N GLU A 116 -3.93 -15.09 -0.53
CA GLU A 116 -2.56 -15.02 -1.03
C GLU A 116 -2.24 -13.66 -1.65
N LEU A 117 -1.00 -13.19 -1.44
CA LEU A 117 -0.49 -12.04 -2.19
C LEU A 117 -0.37 -12.38 -3.68
N PRO A 118 -0.90 -11.52 -4.56
CA PRO A 118 -0.81 -11.76 -6.00
C PRO A 118 0.64 -11.74 -6.48
N LYS A 119 0.95 -12.56 -7.48
CA LYS A 119 2.25 -12.59 -8.15
C LYS A 119 2.28 -11.54 -9.26
N LEU A 120 3.43 -10.89 -9.41
CA LEU A 120 3.70 -9.97 -10.51
C LEU A 120 3.87 -10.77 -11.82
N ASN A 121 3.11 -10.41 -12.85
CA ASN A 121 3.27 -10.97 -14.19
C ASN A 121 4.17 -10.07 -15.05
N GLU A 122 3.68 -8.90 -15.41
CA GLU A 122 4.37 -7.96 -16.28
C GLU A 122 4.39 -6.55 -15.66
N ILE A 123 5.42 -5.77 -16.01
CA ILE A 123 5.56 -4.38 -15.60
C ILE A 123 5.44 -3.46 -16.82
N LEU A 124 4.40 -2.65 -16.83
CA LEU A 124 4.13 -1.65 -17.85
C LEU A 124 4.44 -0.26 -17.29
N ILE A 125 5.44 0.42 -17.84
CA ILE A 125 5.79 1.79 -17.42
C ILE A 125 5.36 2.76 -18.51
N ASN A 126 4.41 3.62 -18.17
CA ASN A 126 3.85 4.65 -19.03
C ASN A 126 4.31 6.05 -18.58
N GLY A 127 4.50 6.95 -19.53
CA GLY A 127 4.83 8.35 -19.22
C GLY A 127 5.47 9.08 -20.39
N LYS A 128 5.06 10.33 -20.60
CA LYS A 128 5.57 11.14 -21.70
C LYS A 128 7.07 11.45 -21.55
N GLY A 129 7.86 11.08 -22.56
CA GLY A 129 9.29 11.36 -22.61
C GLY A 129 10.12 10.55 -21.61
N ILE A 130 9.66 9.37 -21.20
CA ILE A 130 10.44 8.40 -20.41
C ILE A 130 11.14 7.46 -21.38
N ARG A 131 12.48 7.51 -21.38
CA ARG A 131 13.31 6.70 -22.27
C ARG A 131 13.30 5.22 -21.84
N LYS A 132 13.47 4.29 -22.79
CA LYS A 132 13.55 2.84 -22.55
C LYS A 132 14.61 2.47 -21.50
N ALA A 133 15.79 3.12 -21.55
CA ALA A 133 16.84 2.90 -20.56
C ALA A 133 16.38 3.23 -19.13
N LYS A 134 15.61 4.35 -18.96
CA LYS A 134 15.08 4.75 -17.65
C LYS A 134 14.03 3.78 -17.13
N LYS A 135 13.20 3.23 -18.00
CA LYS A 135 12.23 2.18 -17.63
C LYS A 135 12.95 0.94 -17.11
N LYS A 136 14.00 0.48 -17.82
CA LYS A 136 14.82 -0.65 -17.40
C LYS A 136 15.51 -0.40 -16.04
N GLU A 137 16.01 0.80 -15.83
CA GLU A 137 16.62 1.22 -14.57
C GLU A 137 15.62 1.16 -13.40
N ILE A 138 14.41 1.69 -13.58
CA ILE A 138 13.34 1.62 -12.57
C ILE A 138 13.02 0.17 -12.20
N ILE A 139 12.88 -0.70 -13.19
CA ILE A 139 12.61 -2.14 -12.97
C ILE A 139 13.75 -2.79 -12.17
N LYS A 140 15.00 -2.54 -12.58
CA LYS A 140 16.20 -3.11 -11.95
C LYS A 140 16.39 -2.62 -10.51
N ASP A 141 16.31 -1.30 -10.30
CA ASP A 141 16.62 -0.68 -9.00
C ASP A 141 15.56 -0.97 -7.94
N ASN A 142 14.35 -1.37 -8.33
CA ASN A 142 13.27 -1.79 -7.42
C ASN A 142 13.07 -3.31 -7.40
N ASP A 143 13.97 -4.07 -8.01
CA ASP A 143 13.92 -5.54 -8.09
C ASP A 143 12.55 -6.09 -8.58
N LEU A 144 11.92 -5.38 -9.51
CA LEU A 144 10.63 -5.77 -10.06
C LEU A 144 10.81 -6.94 -11.03
N LYS A 145 10.43 -8.14 -10.60
CA LYS A 145 10.58 -9.38 -11.38
C LYS A 145 9.25 -10.11 -11.50
N ALA A 146 9.02 -10.76 -12.64
CA ALA A 146 7.90 -11.68 -12.77
C ALA A 146 7.96 -12.75 -11.69
N GLY A 147 6.81 -13.11 -11.12
CA GLY A 147 6.69 -14.05 -10.00
C GLY A 147 6.90 -13.46 -8.61
N ALA A 148 7.45 -12.24 -8.46
CA ALA A 148 7.55 -11.56 -7.17
C ALA A 148 6.16 -11.29 -6.58
N LYS A 149 6.03 -11.37 -5.25
CA LYS A 149 4.78 -11.03 -4.57
C LYS A 149 4.56 -9.51 -4.56
N ILE A 150 3.36 -9.08 -4.90
CA ILE A 150 2.97 -7.67 -4.89
C ILE A 150 2.49 -7.32 -3.48
N THR A 151 3.34 -6.62 -2.73
CA THR A 151 3.02 -6.10 -1.38
C THR A 151 2.78 -4.59 -1.44
N GLU A 152 2.04 -4.03 -0.49
CA GLU A 152 1.90 -2.57 -0.33
C GLU A 152 3.26 -1.87 -0.13
N ASN A 153 4.18 -2.54 0.56
CA ASN A 153 5.54 -2.03 0.71
C ASN A 153 6.26 -1.92 -0.65
N LEU A 154 6.15 -2.94 -1.51
CA LEU A 154 6.73 -2.91 -2.86
C LEU A 154 6.16 -1.75 -3.68
N LEU A 155 4.85 -1.54 -3.65
CA LEU A 155 4.18 -0.45 -4.37
C LEU A 155 4.64 0.91 -3.85
N THR A 156 4.64 1.10 -2.54
CA THR A 156 5.01 2.36 -1.88
C THR A 156 6.49 2.69 -2.07
N THR A 157 7.39 1.72 -1.88
CA THR A 157 8.84 1.94 -2.07
C THR A 157 9.18 2.24 -3.52
N THR A 158 8.56 1.54 -4.48
CA THR A 158 8.71 1.82 -5.91
C THR A 158 8.23 3.22 -6.27
N LYS A 159 7.04 3.62 -5.78
CA LYS A 159 6.51 4.97 -5.98
C LYS A 159 7.45 6.03 -5.43
N ASN A 160 7.92 5.85 -4.20
CA ASN A 160 8.81 6.79 -3.53
C ASN A 160 10.17 6.87 -4.24
N TYR A 161 10.73 5.73 -4.65
CA TYR A 161 11.97 5.70 -5.43
C TYR A 161 11.85 6.53 -6.70
N ILE A 162 10.80 6.29 -7.51
CA ILE A 162 10.59 7.00 -8.77
C ILE A 162 10.42 8.50 -8.51
N THR A 163 9.58 8.87 -7.55
CA THR A 163 9.31 10.27 -7.20
C THR A 163 10.60 10.98 -6.77
N ASN A 164 11.38 10.38 -5.86
CA ASN A 164 12.63 10.95 -5.38
C ASN A 164 13.67 11.06 -6.48
N LYS A 165 13.77 10.06 -7.36
CA LYS A 165 14.69 10.08 -8.50
C LYS A 165 14.41 11.24 -9.45
N TYR A 166 13.15 11.47 -9.79
CA TYR A 166 12.78 12.62 -10.63
C TYR A 166 12.92 13.95 -9.90
N LYS A 167 12.67 13.98 -8.58
CA LYS A 167 12.89 15.17 -7.75
C LYS A 167 14.36 15.59 -7.73
N LYS A 168 15.30 14.65 -7.60
CA LYS A 168 16.75 14.90 -7.73
C LYS A 168 17.12 15.49 -9.10
N ASP A 169 16.44 15.04 -10.15
CA ASP A 169 16.59 15.59 -11.52
C ASP A 169 15.90 16.96 -11.72
N GLY A 170 15.28 17.53 -10.66
CA GLY A 170 14.62 18.82 -10.66
C GLY A 170 13.15 18.81 -11.09
N PHE A 171 12.50 17.64 -11.12
CA PHE A 171 11.08 17.50 -11.40
C PHE A 171 10.30 17.36 -10.08
N PHE A 172 10.10 18.47 -9.38
CA PHE A 172 9.48 18.46 -8.03
C PHE A 172 7.98 18.12 -8.01
N ASN A 173 7.32 18.27 -9.16
CA ASN A 173 5.89 17.98 -9.29
C ASN A 173 5.67 16.66 -10.06
N THR A 174 6.55 15.68 -9.84
CA THR A 174 6.37 14.35 -10.43
C THR A 174 5.26 13.63 -9.71
N GLU A 175 4.27 13.18 -10.45
CA GLU A 175 3.19 12.35 -9.98
C GLU A 175 3.40 10.92 -10.48
N VAL A 176 3.33 9.95 -9.56
CA VAL A 176 3.49 8.53 -9.86
C VAL A 176 2.28 7.80 -9.34
N THR A 177 1.59 7.09 -10.22
CA THR A 177 0.47 6.21 -9.88
C THR A 177 0.87 4.79 -10.25
N ILE A 178 0.68 3.86 -9.34
CA ILE A 178 0.90 2.43 -9.57
C ILE A 178 -0.42 1.72 -9.37
N ASN A 179 -0.89 1.06 -10.42
CA ASN A 179 -2.09 0.23 -10.40
C ASN A 179 -1.72 -1.21 -10.73
N THR A 180 -2.48 -2.15 -10.21
CA THR A 180 -2.36 -3.56 -10.57
C THR A 180 -3.60 -4.01 -11.33
N ILE A 181 -3.43 -4.71 -12.45
CA ILE A 181 -4.51 -5.22 -13.29
C ILE A 181 -4.46 -6.74 -13.24
N PRO A 182 -5.58 -7.42 -12.91
CA PRO A 182 -5.64 -8.88 -12.95
C PRO A 182 -5.17 -9.43 -14.30
N TYR A 183 -4.40 -10.50 -14.25
CA TYR A 183 -4.06 -11.33 -15.38
C TYR A 183 -4.67 -12.70 -15.18
N THR A 184 -5.61 -13.07 -16.04
CA THR A 184 -6.34 -14.34 -15.98
C THR A 184 -5.75 -15.32 -17.00
N ASP A 185 -5.80 -16.59 -16.68
CA ASP A 185 -5.45 -17.66 -17.60
C ASP A 185 -6.58 -17.93 -18.61
N SER A 186 -6.40 -18.97 -19.44
CA SER A 186 -7.41 -19.39 -20.43
C SER A 186 -8.71 -19.89 -19.81
N THR A 187 -8.75 -20.19 -18.52
CA THR A 187 -9.94 -20.63 -17.78
C THR A 187 -10.67 -19.47 -17.10
N GLY A 188 -10.12 -18.24 -17.19
CA GLY A 188 -10.68 -17.04 -16.56
C GLY A 188 -10.31 -16.89 -15.08
N VAL A 189 -9.42 -17.73 -14.55
CA VAL A 189 -8.93 -17.64 -13.17
C VAL A 189 -7.80 -16.61 -13.07
N GLU A 190 -7.85 -15.71 -12.09
CA GLU A 190 -6.76 -14.79 -11.82
C GLU A 190 -5.55 -15.55 -11.26
N VAL A 191 -4.46 -15.59 -12.01
CA VAL A 191 -3.22 -16.28 -11.63
C VAL A 191 -2.08 -15.36 -11.23
N SER A 192 -2.18 -14.07 -11.62
CA SER A 192 -1.17 -13.04 -11.34
C SER A 192 -1.72 -11.65 -11.64
N ARG A 193 -0.90 -10.60 -11.47
CA ARG A 193 -1.27 -9.23 -11.82
C ARG A 193 -0.18 -8.53 -12.63
N ASN A 194 -0.59 -7.74 -13.59
CA ASN A 194 0.28 -6.78 -14.26
C ASN A 194 0.39 -5.50 -13.45
N MET A 195 1.61 -5.01 -13.26
CA MET A 195 1.85 -3.71 -12.60
C MET A 195 1.95 -2.60 -13.63
N VAL A 196 1.06 -1.62 -13.56
CA VAL A 196 1.05 -0.45 -14.45
C VAL A 196 1.52 0.78 -13.68
N ILE A 197 2.71 1.24 -14.01
CA ILE A 197 3.34 2.43 -13.42
C ILE A 197 3.13 3.60 -14.37
N SER A 198 2.31 4.56 -14.00
CA SER A 198 2.07 5.79 -14.75
C SER A 198 2.84 6.94 -14.13
N ILE A 199 3.71 7.59 -14.92
CA ILE A 199 4.60 8.65 -14.46
C ILE A 199 4.31 9.92 -15.23
N ASP A 200 3.82 10.95 -14.55
CA ASP A 200 3.85 12.33 -15.06
C ASP A 200 5.00 13.08 -14.37
N LYS A 201 6.06 13.33 -15.12
CA LYS A 201 7.23 14.08 -14.62
C LYS A 201 6.91 15.54 -14.29
N GLY A 202 5.87 16.10 -14.88
CA GLY A 202 5.64 17.51 -14.85
C GLY A 202 6.76 18.31 -15.56
N LYS A 203 6.92 19.57 -15.14
CA LYS A 203 7.97 20.46 -15.66
C LYS A 203 9.11 20.58 -14.65
N ARG A 204 10.34 20.66 -15.16
CA ARG A 204 11.48 20.98 -14.29
C ARG A 204 11.32 22.36 -13.69
N VAL A 205 11.61 22.48 -12.41
CA VAL A 205 11.63 23.77 -11.71
C VAL A 205 12.87 24.58 -12.12
N LYS A 206 12.72 25.90 -12.08
CA LYS A 206 13.77 26.87 -12.40
C LYS A 206 14.12 27.66 -11.16
N VAL A 207 15.40 27.94 -10.99
CA VAL A 207 15.86 28.82 -9.92
C VAL A 207 15.53 30.27 -10.27
N LYS A 208 14.66 30.90 -9.52
CA LYS A 208 14.26 32.29 -9.70
C LYS A 208 15.22 33.24 -9.00
N LYS A 209 15.62 32.91 -7.76
CA LYS A 209 16.49 33.73 -6.92
C LYS A 209 17.44 32.84 -6.13
N ILE A 210 18.62 33.34 -5.81
CA ILE A 210 19.59 32.74 -4.91
C ILE A 210 19.97 33.81 -3.91
N ASN A 211 19.68 33.58 -2.64
CA ASN A 211 20.03 34.47 -1.53
C ASN A 211 21.21 33.89 -0.76
N PHE A 212 22.02 34.75 -0.17
CA PHE A 212 23.07 34.41 0.77
C PHE A 212 22.90 35.28 1.99
N GLU A 213 23.13 34.74 3.14
CA GLU A 213 23.08 35.40 4.44
C GLU A 213 24.35 35.03 5.20
N GLY A 214 24.90 35.96 6.01
CA GLY A 214 26.14 35.75 6.77
C GLY A 214 27.41 35.74 5.91
N ASN A 215 27.37 36.23 4.67
CA ASN A 215 28.51 36.27 3.75
C ASN A 215 29.27 37.60 3.79
N GLU A 216 29.85 37.96 4.91
CA GLU A 216 30.49 39.26 5.15
C GLU A 216 31.66 39.55 4.21
N HIS A 217 32.50 38.57 3.90
CA HIS A 217 33.73 38.72 3.12
C HIS A 217 33.54 38.69 1.60
N PHE A 218 32.45 38.11 1.11
CA PHE A 218 32.16 38.08 -0.33
C PHE A 218 30.75 38.53 -0.63
N THR A 219 30.61 39.41 -1.61
CA THR A 219 29.29 39.84 -2.07
C THR A 219 28.51 38.70 -2.67
N ASN A 220 27.18 38.77 -2.59
CA ASN A 220 26.27 37.81 -3.20
C ASN A 220 26.55 37.60 -4.70
N GLY A 221 27.03 38.64 -5.38
CA GLY A 221 27.43 38.58 -6.79
C GLY A 221 28.66 37.69 -7.04
N LYS A 222 29.68 37.81 -6.13
CA LYS A 222 30.90 36.99 -6.20
C LYS A 222 30.58 35.52 -5.91
N LEU A 223 29.73 35.23 -4.92
CA LEU A 223 29.31 33.88 -4.57
C LEU A 223 28.48 33.23 -5.67
N ARG A 224 27.49 33.96 -6.23
CA ARG A 224 26.73 33.45 -7.39
C ARG A 224 27.58 33.16 -8.64
N ARG A 225 28.72 33.85 -8.83
CA ARG A 225 29.62 33.53 -9.92
C ARG A 225 30.38 32.23 -9.72
N SER A 226 30.68 31.86 -8.48
CA SER A 226 31.33 30.57 -8.20
C SER A 226 30.36 29.38 -8.41
N MET A 227 29.07 29.57 -8.28
CA MET A 227 28.08 28.56 -8.61
C MET A 227 27.99 28.36 -10.13
N LYS A 228 28.40 27.20 -10.62
CA LYS A 228 28.46 26.91 -12.07
C LYS A 228 27.25 26.12 -12.57
N LYS A 229 26.65 25.31 -11.71
CA LYS A 229 25.57 24.38 -12.06
C LYS A 229 24.19 24.99 -11.82
N THR A 230 23.95 25.58 -10.66
CA THR A 230 22.69 26.22 -10.28
C THR A 230 22.70 27.70 -10.69
N LYS A 231 22.09 28.00 -11.82
CA LYS A 231 22.04 29.36 -12.35
C LYS A 231 20.66 29.97 -12.20
N ARG A 232 20.59 31.24 -11.75
CA ARG A 232 19.36 32.02 -11.75
C ARG A 232 18.86 32.25 -13.17
N LYS A 233 17.54 32.22 -13.35
CA LYS A 233 16.92 32.64 -14.62
C LYS A 233 17.31 34.10 -14.93
N ASN A 234 17.94 34.36 -16.07
CA ASN A 234 18.30 35.71 -16.54
C ASN A 234 17.61 35.95 -17.88
N PHE A 235 16.97 37.09 -18.04
CA PHE A 235 16.28 37.49 -19.25
C PHE A 235 17.25 37.62 -20.46
N ILE A 236 18.46 38.16 -20.23
CA ILE A 236 19.47 38.37 -21.29
C ILE A 236 20.09 37.02 -21.75
N ARG A 237 20.06 35.98 -20.92
CA ARG A 237 20.65 34.69 -21.24
C ARG A 237 19.59 33.59 -21.26
N PHE A 238 18.51 33.82 -22.02
CA PHE A 238 17.36 32.93 -22.12
C PHE A 238 17.72 31.52 -22.65
N TRP A 239 18.83 31.37 -23.40
CA TRP A 239 19.36 30.08 -23.84
C TRP A 239 20.07 29.28 -22.77
N LYS A 240 20.51 29.88 -21.62
CA LYS A 240 21.11 29.14 -20.52
C LYS A 240 20.01 28.61 -19.62
N ARG A 241 20.01 27.28 -19.46
CA ARG A 241 19.00 26.59 -18.67
C ARG A 241 19.24 26.83 -17.17
N SER A 242 18.35 27.51 -16.48
CA SER A 242 18.35 27.74 -15.04
C SER A 242 17.64 26.57 -14.30
N LYS A 243 18.12 25.35 -14.49
CA LYS A 243 17.55 24.18 -13.87
C LYS A 243 18.13 23.99 -12.48
N TYR A 244 17.29 23.59 -11.54
CA TYR A 244 17.75 23.05 -10.28
C TYR A 244 17.91 21.52 -10.41
N THR A 245 19.02 20.98 -9.90
CA THR A 245 19.24 19.57 -9.62
C THR A 245 19.96 19.47 -8.30
N GLU A 246 19.65 18.44 -7.50
CA GLU A 246 20.27 18.26 -6.18
C GLU A 246 21.79 18.12 -6.30
N GLU A 247 22.26 17.25 -7.21
CA GLU A 247 23.69 17.06 -7.49
C GLU A 247 24.40 18.36 -7.89
N GLY A 248 23.81 19.13 -8.83
CA GLY A 248 24.39 20.40 -9.26
C GLY A 248 24.43 21.44 -8.13
N PHE A 249 23.48 21.40 -7.21
CA PHE A 249 23.47 22.27 -6.04
C PHE A 249 24.57 21.89 -5.04
N GLU A 250 24.82 20.61 -4.80
CA GLU A 250 25.91 20.16 -3.95
C GLU A 250 27.29 20.54 -4.53
N GLU A 251 27.51 20.37 -5.83
CA GLU A 251 28.73 20.83 -6.51
C GLU A 251 28.94 22.35 -6.33
N ASP A 252 27.86 23.14 -6.40
CA ASP A 252 27.93 24.58 -6.22
C ASP A 252 28.21 24.96 -4.75
N ARG A 253 27.71 24.22 -3.76
CA ARG A 253 28.06 24.39 -2.33
C ARG A 253 29.56 24.18 -2.11
N GLU A 254 30.09 23.10 -2.66
CA GLU A 254 31.54 22.83 -2.60
C GLU A 254 32.35 23.96 -3.28
N SER A 255 31.89 24.46 -4.41
CA SER A 255 32.54 25.55 -5.14
C SER A 255 32.57 26.85 -4.33
N ILE A 256 31.53 27.14 -3.52
CA ILE A 256 31.50 28.27 -2.60
C ILE A 256 32.52 28.06 -1.48
N LEU A 257 32.53 26.89 -0.82
CA LEU A 257 33.49 26.57 0.23
C LEU A 257 34.92 26.61 -0.28
N LYS A 258 35.18 26.05 -1.46
CA LYS A 258 36.51 26.13 -2.09
C LYS A 258 36.96 27.58 -2.31
N LYS A 259 36.04 28.47 -2.71
CA LYS A 259 36.32 29.90 -2.85
C LYS A 259 36.72 30.55 -1.54
N TYR A 260 36.06 30.27 -0.44
CA TYR A 260 36.41 30.77 0.89
C TYR A 260 37.77 30.25 1.33
N LYS A 261 37.98 28.94 1.24
CA LYS A 261 39.23 28.28 1.65
C LYS A 261 40.45 28.78 0.84
N SER A 262 40.31 29.00 -0.47
CA SER A 262 41.41 29.54 -1.32
C SER A 262 41.73 31.01 -1.03
N ASN A 263 40.91 31.70 -0.28
CA ASN A 263 41.14 33.08 0.18
C ASN A 263 41.49 33.17 1.67
N GLY A 264 41.92 32.05 2.29
CA GLY A 264 42.42 32.01 3.65
C GLY A 264 41.37 31.69 4.72
N TYR A 265 40.08 31.59 4.37
CA TYR A 265 39.01 31.30 5.33
C TYR A 265 38.82 29.77 5.47
N ARG A 266 39.73 29.11 6.18
CA ARG A 266 39.79 27.63 6.32
C ARG A 266 38.59 27.05 7.02
N ASP A 267 38.02 27.78 8.00
CA ASP A 267 36.90 27.32 8.84
C ASP A 267 35.53 27.71 8.28
N ALA A 268 35.51 28.24 7.04
CA ALA A 268 34.24 28.57 6.39
C ALA A 268 33.36 27.34 6.21
N ARG A 269 32.12 27.44 6.64
CA ARG A 269 31.11 26.38 6.54
C ARG A 269 29.77 26.95 6.12
N ILE A 270 28.97 26.17 5.43
CA ILE A 270 27.56 26.48 5.17
C ILE A 270 26.77 25.91 6.33
N ILE A 271 26.14 26.77 7.14
CA ILE A 271 25.40 26.38 8.34
C ILE A 271 24.08 25.72 7.95
N SER A 272 23.38 26.31 6.99
CA SER A 272 22.11 25.78 6.47
C SER A 272 21.88 26.22 5.04
N ASP A 273 21.09 25.46 4.35
CA ASP A 273 20.54 25.79 3.05
C ASP A 273 19.05 25.43 3.01
N THR A 274 18.28 26.20 2.29
CA THR A 274 16.84 26.01 2.17
C THR A 274 16.39 26.20 0.74
N LEU A 275 15.70 25.20 0.18
CA LEU A 275 15.03 25.31 -1.09
C LEU A 275 13.55 25.63 -0.86
N ARG A 276 13.12 26.82 -1.24
CA ARG A 276 11.71 27.22 -1.16
C ARG A 276 11.06 27.10 -2.53
N VAL A 277 10.00 26.35 -2.62
CA VAL A 277 9.16 26.27 -3.81
C VAL A 277 8.26 27.49 -3.83
N LEU A 278 8.41 28.34 -4.85
CA LEU A 278 7.60 29.55 -5.01
C LEU A 278 6.30 29.25 -5.75
N ASP A 279 6.37 28.42 -6.77
CA ASP A 279 5.24 27.92 -7.55
C ASP A 279 5.60 26.60 -8.26
N LYS A 280 4.65 26.00 -9.00
CA LYS A 280 4.85 24.73 -9.74
C LYS A 280 6.03 24.75 -10.74
N LYS A 281 6.69 25.89 -10.97
CA LYS A 281 7.76 26.04 -11.97
C LYS A 281 9.02 26.72 -11.42
N ASN A 282 8.98 27.31 -10.24
CA ASN A 282 10.04 28.16 -9.72
C ASN A 282 10.39 27.84 -8.27
N VAL A 283 11.69 27.95 -7.96
CA VAL A 283 12.27 27.80 -6.60
C VAL A 283 13.23 28.95 -6.29
N THR A 284 13.47 29.17 -5.01
CA THR A 284 14.48 30.08 -4.48
C THR A 284 15.28 29.40 -3.39
#